data_602c342c4b18e810b5f6f6a39da54ba6
#
_entry.id   602c342c4b18e810b5f6f6a39da54ba6
#
_cell.length_a   1.000
_cell.length_b   1.000
_cell.length_c   1.000
_cell.angle_alpha   90.00
_cell.angle_beta   90.00
_cell.angle_gamma   90.00
#
_symmetry.space_group_name_H-M   'P 1'
#
loop_
_entity.id
_entity.type
_entity.pdbx_description
1 polymer ?
#
loop_
_entity_poly.entity_id
_entity_poly.type
_entity_poly.pdbx_seq_one_letter_code
_entity_poly.pdbx_strand_id
1 'polypeptide(L)'
;MREDPFEYLEDIQNPNVVSWALSESRGCVERLKPLSDKIVGLALRYYSIPVLYSFSRNRAGLFFLKRDLAYSVNLSIDGSTRVLVSSRELGEDAVIHSYYIDREGKLFAYFYTLKGSDVGELVVAEVDTLSTVDRIRGSISDVVFLGGGRYYYTKFFREGRCPDGVESPCERVFLRDGGRDEMVFGEGLPRNHFVSLKASTDYSHALVRVSYGWARDTLYAGPLGSSSRWVKVYEGGFRSKLVDLAGGSYLAILYDGEKFGRLVKLGSGTSELVPERGEYLQDAIVVGSYIVASYVRHASSYLAVFDLEGRPVREVTFDEPASVAWLSSYGSGGFVELRYFTRPYEVIEVSASNGLSFRKVAEHPRVVDAEVVEGFAESYDGTKVHYFWIRRRSASSKVVVYGYGGFSVSLTPVFAPWIPVFIELGYDVVVANLRGGSEYGEKWHEAGMRDKKVNVFYDYIAVASKFKSAGFKVVGLGRSNGGLLIGAVITMEPGLLDVAAIGYPVLDMLKFHKLYIGSAWIPEYGNPDDPKDREYLVKYSPYHNIREGVRYPPTIIYTGLYDDRVHPAHALKFYAKLKGYGNDVCLRLETSSGHAGSSPEVIAREVADVVAFIEESLSKSLRGS
;
A
#
# COMPACT_ATOMS: atom_id res chain seq x y z
N MET A 1 -19.64 26.62 -15.68
CA MET A 1 -18.46 26.71 -14.78
C MET A 1 -17.45 27.59 -15.48
N ARG A 2 -16.71 28.46 -14.76
CA ARG A 2 -15.57 29.16 -15.37
C ARG A 2 -14.56 28.11 -15.84
N GLU A 3 -13.92 28.34 -16.99
CA GLU A 3 -12.82 27.49 -17.46
C GLU A 3 -11.74 27.40 -16.37
N ASP A 4 -11.18 26.21 -16.20
CA ASP A 4 -10.08 26.00 -15.26
C ASP A 4 -8.81 26.68 -15.80
N PRO A 5 -8.31 27.75 -15.16
CA PRO A 5 -7.19 28.52 -15.69
C PRO A 5 -5.89 27.74 -15.73
N PHE A 6 -5.80 26.59 -15.05
CA PHE A 6 -4.63 25.73 -14.96
C PHE A 6 -4.80 24.38 -15.69
N GLU A 7 -5.88 24.21 -16.48
CA GLU A 7 -6.12 22.97 -17.24
C GLU A 7 -4.97 22.61 -18.19
N TYR A 8 -4.28 23.61 -18.74
CA TYR A 8 -3.10 23.40 -19.60
C TYR A 8 -1.95 22.62 -18.92
N LEU A 9 -1.88 22.61 -17.58
CA LEU A 9 -0.90 21.83 -16.81
C LEU A 9 -1.22 20.31 -16.82
N GLU A 10 -2.33 19.89 -17.38
CA GLU A 10 -2.64 18.48 -17.58
C GLU A 10 -1.90 17.87 -18.78
N ASP A 11 -1.41 18.69 -19.69
CA ASP A 11 -0.63 18.25 -20.85
C ASP A 11 0.88 18.14 -20.51
N ILE A 12 1.25 17.09 -19.80
CA ILE A 12 2.65 16.80 -19.46
C ILE A 12 3.48 16.29 -20.66
N GLN A 13 2.90 16.13 -21.84
CA GLN A 13 3.65 15.91 -23.08
C GLN A 13 4.13 17.23 -23.69
N ASN A 14 3.55 18.35 -23.29
CA ASN A 14 3.93 19.68 -23.73
C ASN A 14 5.27 20.11 -23.11
N PRO A 15 6.33 20.32 -23.91
CA PRO A 15 7.65 20.70 -23.40
C PRO A 15 7.65 21.99 -22.58
N ASN A 16 6.73 22.93 -22.87
CA ASN A 16 6.65 24.18 -22.11
C ASN A 16 6.12 23.94 -20.70
N VAL A 17 5.14 23.04 -20.52
CA VAL A 17 4.61 22.63 -19.22
C VAL A 17 5.69 21.94 -18.41
N VAL A 18 6.39 20.99 -19.01
CA VAL A 18 7.49 20.26 -18.37
C VAL A 18 8.62 21.23 -17.97
N SER A 19 9.03 22.12 -18.88
CA SER A 19 10.10 23.11 -18.61
C SER A 19 9.71 24.05 -17.46
N TRP A 20 8.48 24.54 -17.44
CA TRP A 20 7.96 25.36 -16.35
C TRP A 20 8.00 24.60 -15.02
N ALA A 21 7.45 23.39 -14.99
CA ALA A 21 7.38 22.59 -13.78
C ALA A 21 8.77 22.26 -13.21
N LEU A 22 9.73 21.90 -14.07
CA LEU A 22 11.11 21.65 -13.68
C LEU A 22 11.81 22.93 -13.18
N SER A 23 11.53 24.08 -13.78
CA SER A 23 12.07 25.37 -13.33
C SER A 23 11.56 25.74 -11.93
N GLU A 24 10.25 25.57 -11.69
CA GLU A 24 9.64 25.80 -10.38
C GLU A 24 10.22 24.89 -9.30
N SER A 25 10.37 23.60 -9.63
CA SER A 25 10.99 22.62 -8.73
C SER A 25 12.45 22.96 -8.44
N ARG A 26 13.23 23.31 -9.45
CA ARG A 26 14.65 23.66 -9.29
C ARG A 26 14.83 24.80 -8.31
N GLY A 27 14.06 25.87 -8.44
CA GLY A 27 14.15 27.03 -7.54
C GLY A 27 13.91 26.67 -6.07
N CYS A 28 12.99 25.75 -5.81
CA CYS A 28 12.76 25.26 -4.46
C CYS A 28 13.88 24.33 -3.98
N VAL A 29 14.26 23.33 -4.77
CA VAL A 29 15.27 22.34 -4.38
C VAL A 29 16.64 22.99 -4.15
N GLU A 30 17.04 23.94 -4.99
CA GLU A 30 18.30 24.69 -4.82
C GLU A 30 18.30 25.50 -3.51
N ARG A 31 17.18 26.12 -3.15
CA ARG A 31 17.02 26.82 -1.87
C ARG A 31 17.18 25.89 -0.68
N LEU A 32 16.62 24.69 -0.76
CA LEU A 32 16.65 23.68 0.33
C LEU A 32 17.99 22.94 0.43
N LYS A 33 18.77 22.91 -0.66
CA LYS A 33 19.97 22.10 -0.79
C LYS A 33 20.95 22.20 0.39
N PRO A 34 21.29 23.39 0.92
CA PRO A 34 22.25 23.49 2.04
C PRO A 34 21.81 22.73 3.31
N LEU A 35 20.50 22.63 3.54
CA LEU A 35 19.93 21.87 4.68
C LEU A 35 19.69 20.41 4.30
N SER A 36 19.16 20.15 3.12
CA SER A 36 18.92 18.82 2.59
C SER A 36 20.21 17.98 2.53
N ASP A 37 21.35 18.58 2.11
CA ASP A 37 22.65 17.89 2.08
C ASP A 37 23.14 17.47 3.47
N LYS A 38 22.71 18.13 4.54
CA LYS A 38 23.01 17.73 5.91
C LYS A 38 22.13 16.56 6.38
N ILE A 39 20.92 16.43 5.83
CA ILE A 39 19.91 15.47 6.25
C ILE A 39 20.01 14.17 5.43
N VAL A 40 20.43 14.23 4.17
CA VAL A 40 20.43 13.07 3.27
C VAL A 40 21.25 11.90 3.80
N GLY A 41 22.39 12.15 4.44
CA GLY A 41 23.20 11.09 5.07
C GLY A 41 22.46 10.36 6.18
N LEU A 42 21.68 11.10 6.98
CA LEU A 42 20.81 10.53 8.00
C LEU A 42 19.70 9.69 7.38
N ALA A 43 19.01 10.21 6.36
CA ALA A 43 17.97 9.46 5.66
C ALA A 43 18.53 8.18 5.04
N LEU A 44 19.66 8.29 4.32
CA LEU A 44 20.29 7.16 3.66
C LEU A 44 20.70 6.05 4.65
N ARG A 45 21.17 6.41 5.85
CA ARG A 45 21.47 5.44 6.92
C ARG A 45 20.26 4.57 7.24
N TYR A 46 19.07 5.12 7.34
CA TYR A 46 17.84 4.37 7.64
C TYR A 46 17.27 3.64 6.42
N TYR A 47 17.38 4.22 5.23
CA TYR A 47 16.95 3.57 3.99
C TYR A 47 17.85 2.42 3.55
N SER A 48 19.10 2.37 4.03
CA SER A 48 20.04 1.27 3.79
C SER A 48 19.90 0.10 4.76
N ILE A 49 19.08 0.21 5.81
CA ILE A 49 18.85 -0.89 6.74
C ILE A 49 18.19 -2.07 6.00
N PRO A 50 18.77 -3.28 6.10
CA PRO A 50 18.20 -4.44 5.43
C PRO A 50 16.82 -4.79 5.99
N VAL A 51 15.86 -4.99 5.08
CA VAL A 51 14.52 -5.52 5.38
C VAL A 51 14.32 -6.79 4.59
N LEU A 52 14.02 -7.88 5.29
CA LEU A 52 13.67 -9.16 4.68
C LEU A 52 12.14 -9.31 4.68
N TYR A 53 11.58 -9.82 3.58
CA TYR A 53 10.14 -9.98 3.42
C TYR A 53 9.76 -10.96 2.32
N SER A 54 8.46 -11.31 2.23
CA SER A 54 7.89 -12.25 1.26
C SER A 54 8.53 -13.64 1.35
N PHE A 55 8.59 -14.20 2.55
CA PHE A 55 9.15 -15.53 2.77
C PHE A 55 8.26 -16.61 2.17
N SER A 56 8.87 -17.52 1.41
CA SER A 56 8.21 -18.70 0.86
C SER A 56 9.20 -19.87 0.76
N ARG A 57 8.69 -21.09 0.69
CA ARG A 57 9.52 -22.30 0.65
C ARG A 57 9.00 -23.28 -0.38
N ASN A 58 9.92 -23.89 -1.11
CA ASN A 58 9.69 -25.04 -1.96
C ASN A 58 10.80 -26.10 -1.77
N ARG A 59 10.94 -27.03 -2.71
CA ARG A 59 11.97 -28.09 -2.65
C ARG A 59 13.40 -27.58 -2.79
N ALA A 60 13.62 -26.43 -3.43
CA ALA A 60 14.96 -25.86 -3.57
C ALA A 60 15.46 -25.19 -2.29
N GLY A 61 14.56 -24.69 -1.42
CA GLY A 61 14.93 -24.03 -0.18
C GLY A 61 13.98 -22.90 0.23
N LEU A 62 14.50 -21.97 1.00
CA LEU A 62 13.79 -20.81 1.53
C LEU A 62 14.09 -19.59 0.65
N PHE A 63 13.06 -19.02 0.04
CA PHE A 63 13.13 -17.82 -0.77
C PHE A 63 12.63 -16.61 0.03
N PHE A 64 13.21 -15.45 -0.25
CA PHE A 64 12.76 -14.17 0.31
C PHE A 64 13.27 -12.99 -0.51
N LEU A 65 12.56 -11.88 -0.40
CA LEU A 65 13.03 -10.59 -0.87
C LEU A 65 13.87 -9.90 0.22
N LYS A 66 14.92 -9.23 -0.22
CA LYS A 66 15.71 -8.33 0.62
C LYS A 66 15.73 -6.95 -0.02
N ARG A 67 15.52 -5.92 0.78
CA ARG A 67 15.77 -4.53 0.43
C ARG A 67 16.81 -3.95 1.38
N ASP A 68 17.87 -3.40 0.84
CA ASP A 68 18.81 -2.50 1.49
C ASP A 68 19.04 -1.28 0.57
N LEU A 69 20.22 -1.05 0.03
CA LEU A 69 20.48 -0.12 -1.08
C LEU A 69 20.10 -0.71 -2.45
N ALA A 70 19.62 -1.94 -2.49
CA ALA A 70 19.12 -2.61 -3.67
C ALA A 70 17.98 -3.55 -3.27
N TYR A 71 17.20 -3.98 -4.26
CA TYR A 71 16.24 -5.06 -4.09
C TYR A 71 16.85 -6.35 -4.63
N SER A 72 16.63 -7.47 -3.94
CA SER A 72 17.11 -8.76 -4.41
C SER A 72 16.18 -9.91 -4.04
N VAL A 73 16.09 -10.92 -4.92
CA VAL A 73 15.51 -12.23 -4.63
C VAL A 73 16.62 -13.13 -4.13
N ASN A 74 16.41 -13.77 -3.01
CA ASN A 74 17.42 -14.59 -2.34
C ASN A 74 16.89 -16.00 -2.11
N LEU A 75 17.80 -16.98 -2.15
CA LEU A 75 17.54 -18.38 -1.83
C LEU A 75 18.51 -18.82 -0.73
N SER A 76 17.97 -19.34 0.37
CA SER A 76 18.74 -19.94 1.46
C SER A 76 18.56 -21.46 1.46
N ILE A 77 19.69 -22.17 1.47
CA ILE A 77 19.78 -23.64 1.53
C ILE A 77 20.73 -23.96 2.68
N ASP A 78 20.26 -24.73 3.67
CA ASP A 78 21.06 -25.18 4.83
C ASP A 78 21.84 -24.05 5.53
N GLY A 79 21.22 -22.87 5.62
CA GLY A 79 21.81 -21.69 6.26
C GLY A 79 22.70 -20.83 5.35
N SER A 80 23.07 -21.32 4.16
CA SER A 80 23.80 -20.54 3.15
C SER A 80 22.81 -19.79 2.26
N THR A 81 23.05 -18.50 2.04
CA THR A 81 22.18 -17.66 1.21
C THR A 81 22.91 -17.21 -0.04
N ARG A 82 22.28 -17.36 -1.22
CA ARG A 82 22.74 -16.79 -2.49
C ARG A 82 21.70 -15.80 -3.04
N VAL A 83 22.18 -14.77 -3.73
CA VAL A 83 21.35 -13.85 -4.51
C VAL A 83 21.02 -14.51 -5.84
N LEU A 84 19.74 -14.57 -6.20
CA LEU A 84 19.29 -15.07 -7.51
C LEU A 84 19.25 -13.95 -8.54
N VAL A 85 18.81 -12.75 -8.13
CA VAL A 85 18.78 -11.55 -8.96
C VAL A 85 18.86 -10.32 -8.05
N SER A 86 19.56 -9.29 -8.52
CA SER A 86 19.65 -7.98 -7.87
C SER A 86 19.13 -6.88 -8.79
N SER A 87 18.44 -5.90 -8.23
CA SER A 87 17.96 -4.74 -8.99
C SER A 87 19.11 -3.93 -9.64
N ARG A 88 20.32 -4.00 -9.08
CA ARG A 88 21.51 -3.36 -9.67
C ARG A 88 21.90 -3.91 -11.05
N GLU A 89 21.50 -5.15 -11.33
CA GLU A 89 21.76 -5.81 -12.61
C GLU A 89 20.69 -5.53 -13.67
N LEU A 90 19.53 -4.99 -13.22
CA LEU A 90 18.34 -4.79 -14.06
C LEU A 90 18.26 -3.39 -14.68
N GLY A 91 19.01 -2.44 -14.16
CA GLY A 91 19.05 -1.07 -14.65
C GLY A 91 18.99 -0.01 -13.56
N GLU A 92 19.13 1.23 -13.98
CA GLU A 92 19.06 2.39 -13.08
C GLU A 92 17.65 2.51 -12.48
N ASP A 93 17.60 2.75 -11.17
CA ASP A 93 16.36 2.88 -10.38
C ASP A 93 15.39 1.69 -10.51
N ALA A 94 15.94 0.49 -10.73
CA ALA A 94 15.13 -0.72 -10.78
C ALA A 94 14.62 -1.11 -9.38
N VAL A 95 13.34 -1.50 -9.33
CA VAL A 95 12.67 -2.01 -8.12
C VAL A 95 12.10 -3.39 -8.42
N ILE A 96 12.50 -4.40 -7.64
CA ILE A 96 11.88 -5.72 -7.67
C ILE A 96 10.71 -5.71 -6.69
N HIS A 97 9.50 -5.89 -7.21
CA HIS A 97 8.26 -5.81 -6.42
C HIS A 97 7.83 -7.15 -5.84
N SER A 98 7.99 -8.22 -6.62
CA SER A 98 7.52 -9.55 -6.27
C SER A 98 8.37 -10.63 -6.91
N TYR A 99 8.29 -11.82 -6.34
CA TYR A 99 8.77 -13.02 -6.97
C TYR A 99 7.78 -14.16 -6.76
N TYR A 100 7.90 -15.19 -7.58
CA TYR A 100 7.04 -16.38 -7.56
C TYR A 100 7.94 -17.60 -7.77
N ILE A 101 7.60 -18.71 -7.14
CA ILE A 101 8.40 -19.93 -7.20
C ILE A 101 7.54 -21.11 -7.69
N ASP A 102 8.14 -21.98 -8.47
CA ASP A 102 7.49 -23.23 -8.83
C ASP A 102 7.57 -24.23 -7.65
N ARG A 103 6.68 -25.21 -7.63
CA ARG A 103 6.62 -26.21 -6.58
C ARG A 103 7.86 -27.12 -6.52
N GLU A 104 8.45 -27.40 -7.68
CA GLU A 104 9.57 -28.33 -7.82
C GLU A 104 10.92 -27.72 -7.48
N GLY A 105 11.02 -26.40 -7.44
CA GLY A 105 12.25 -25.68 -7.17
C GLY A 105 13.15 -25.49 -8.38
N LYS A 106 12.60 -25.64 -9.60
CA LYS A 106 13.35 -25.51 -10.85
C LYS A 106 13.31 -24.10 -11.42
N LEU A 107 12.15 -23.45 -11.31
CA LEU A 107 11.91 -22.13 -11.89
C LEU A 107 11.52 -21.13 -10.79
N PHE A 108 11.90 -19.89 -11.01
CA PHE A 108 11.34 -18.74 -10.29
C PHE A 108 11.04 -17.63 -11.29
N ALA A 109 10.08 -16.78 -10.93
CA ALA A 109 9.81 -15.56 -11.67
C ALA A 109 9.98 -14.37 -10.76
N TYR A 110 10.33 -13.21 -11.33
CA TYR A 110 10.35 -11.94 -10.61
C TYR A 110 9.80 -10.83 -11.49
N PHE A 111 9.08 -9.91 -10.86
CA PHE A 111 8.55 -8.72 -11.53
C PHE A 111 9.31 -7.49 -11.06
N TYR A 112 9.80 -6.70 -12.01
CA TYR A 112 10.50 -5.46 -11.72
C TYR A 112 10.03 -4.32 -12.60
N THR A 113 10.20 -3.10 -12.09
CA THR A 113 9.91 -1.85 -12.80
C THR A 113 11.12 -0.92 -12.75
N LEU A 114 11.12 0.05 -13.64
CA LEU A 114 12.15 1.10 -13.68
C LEU A 114 11.52 2.44 -13.37
N LYS A 115 12.26 3.31 -12.69
CA LYS A 115 11.90 4.72 -12.43
C LYS A 115 10.50 4.90 -11.80
N GLY A 116 10.06 3.91 -11.03
CA GLY A 116 8.78 3.96 -10.31
C GLY A 116 7.53 3.84 -11.17
N SER A 117 7.65 3.39 -12.43
CA SER A 117 6.51 3.00 -13.26
C SER A 117 5.77 1.79 -12.66
N ASP A 118 4.47 1.70 -12.92
CA ASP A 118 3.68 0.49 -12.64
C ASP A 118 3.75 -0.53 -13.81
N VAL A 119 4.33 -0.15 -14.94
CA VAL A 119 4.57 -1.03 -16.07
C VAL A 119 6.01 -1.51 -16.02
N GLY A 120 6.19 -2.82 -15.99
CA GLY A 120 7.50 -3.43 -15.86
C GLY A 120 7.69 -4.67 -16.70
N GLU A 121 8.53 -5.55 -16.24
CA GLU A 121 8.84 -6.82 -16.88
C GLU A 121 8.77 -7.97 -15.86
N LEU A 122 8.04 -9.01 -16.21
CA LEU A 122 8.11 -10.32 -15.56
C LEU A 122 9.20 -11.13 -16.26
N VAL A 123 10.14 -11.64 -15.50
CA VAL A 123 11.19 -12.54 -15.98
C VAL A 123 11.03 -13.88 -15.29
N VAL A 124 11.03 -14.96 -16.08
CA VAL A 124 11.09 -16.34 -15.60
C VAL A 124 12.49 -16.88 -15.82
N ALA A 125 13.10 -17.47 -14.81
CA ALA A 125 14.45 -17.99 -14.86
C ALA A 125 14.58 -19.34 -14.14
N GLU A 126 15.61 -20.09 -14.52
CA GLU A 126 15.99 -21.32 -13.83
C GLU A 126 16.69 -21.00 -12.48
N VAL A 127 16.34 -21.73 -11.44
CA VAL A 127 16.93 -21.53 -10.09
C VAL A 127 18.43 -21.85 -10.09
N ASP A 128 18.85 -22.92 -10.78
CA ASP A 128 20.25 -23.39 -10.72
C ASP A 128 21.19 -22.56 -11.58
N THR A 129 20.81 -22.29 -12.81
CA THR A 129 21.66 -21.64 -13.83
C THR A 129 21.48 -20.14 -13.90
N LEU A 130 20.37 -19.62 -13.37
CA LEU A 130 19.88 -18.23 -13.50
C LEU A 130 19.59 -17.83 -14.97
N SER A 131 19.53 -18.80 -15.88
CA SER A 131 19.23 -18.57 -17.28
C SER A 131 17.79 -18.13 -17.46
N THR A 132 17.58 -17.04 -18.17
CA THR A 132 16.22 -16.55 -18.49
C THR A 132 15.53 -17.54 -19.43
N VAL A 133 14.32 -17.96 -19.06
CA VAL A 133 13.46 -18.85 -19.82
C VAL A 133 12.39 -18.08 -20.59
N ASP A 134 11.83 -17.03 -19.98
CA ASP A 134 10.74 -16.25 -20.57
C ASP A 134 10.71 -14.81 -20.05
N ARG A 135 10.07 -13.90 -20.81
CA ARG A 135 9.85 -12.49 -20.44
C ARG A 135 8.49 -12.01 -20.91
N ILE A 136 7.80 -11.24 -20.06
CA ILE A 136 6.53 -10.60 -20.40
C ILE A 136 6.56 -9.15 -19.93
N ARG A 137 6.24 -8.22 -20.82
CA ARG A 137 6.11 -6.79 -20.46
C ARG A 137 4.66 -6.42 -20.14
N GLY A 138 4.48 -5.60 -19.12
CA GLY A 138 3.18 -5.09 -18.70
C GLY A 138 3.10 -4.82 -17.21
N SER A 139 1.90 -4.57 -16.70
CA SER A 139 1.60 -4.62 -15.26
C SER A 139 1.15 -6.04 -14.94
N ILE A 140 2.06 -6.86 -14.45
CA ILE A 140 1.87 -8.29 -14.24
C ILE A 140 1.86 -8.60 -12.74
N SER A 141 0.96 -9.47 -12.33
CA SER A 141 0.88 -10.00 -10.97
C SER A 141 0.44 -11.47 -10.97
N ASP A 142 0.46 -12.08 -9.79
CA ASP A 142 -0.13 -13.40 -9.50
C ASP A 142 0.31 -14.53 -10.45
N VAL A 143 1.61 -14.81 -10.51
CA VAL A 143 2.13 -15.92 -11.31
C VAL A 143 1.96 -17.24 -10.58
N VAL A 144 1.33 -18.24 -11.24
CA VAL A 144 1.11 -19.58 -10.71
C VAL A 144 1.65 -20.63 -11.69
N PHE A 145 2.73 -21.30 -11.32
CA PHE A 145 3.36 -22.34 -12.13
C PHE A 145 2.53 -23.63 -12.17
N LEU A 146 2.46 -24.23 -13.37
CA LEU A 146 1.74 -25.48 -13.65
C LEU A 146 2.65 -26.68 -13.89
N GLY A 147 3.96 -26.45 -13.93
CA GLY A 147 4.97 -27.42 -14.37
C GLY A 147 5.17 -27.42 -15.88
N GLY A 148 6.30 -27.99 -16.34
CA GLY A 148 6.65 -28.04 -17.76
C GLY A 148 6.87 -26.67 -18.41
N GLY A 149 7.23 -25.66 -17.63
CA GLY A 149 7.43 -24.28 -18.13
C GLY A 149 6.13 -23.50 -18.35
N ARG A 150 4.98 -24.09 -18.09
CA ARG A 150 3.68 -23.41 -18.20
C ARG A 150 3.30 -22.71 -16.89
N TYR A 151 2.62 -21.58 -17.01
CA TYR A 151 2.13 -20.84 -15.85
C TYR A 151 0.93 -19.94 -16.19
N TYR A 152 0.09 -19.69 -15.21
CA TYR A 152 -0.90 -18.60 -15.26
C TYR A 152 -0.26 -17.31 -14.75
N TYR A 153 -0.76 -16.19 -15.28
CA TYR A 153 -0.46 -14.86 -14.73
C TYR A 153 -1.63 -13.92 -14.93
N THR A 154 -1.76 -12.91 -14.07
CA THR A 154 -2.72 -11.83 -14.26
C THR A 154 -2.03 -10.64 -14.95
N LYS A 155 -2.74 -9.99 -15.87
CA LYS A 155 -2.28 -8.78 -16.55
C LYS A 155 -3.31 -7.67 -16.44
N PHE A 156 -2.86 -6.55 -15.90
CA PHE A 156 -3.64 -5.35 -15.76
C PHE A 156 -3.40 -4.43 -16.96
N PHE A 157 -4.48 -4.07 -17.64
CA PHE A 157 -4.48 -3.13 -18.77
C PHE A 157 -4.88 -1.75 -18.25
N ARG A 158 -3.95 -0.83 -18.31
CA ARG A 158 -4.08 0.52 -17.77
C ARG A 158 -4.71 1.47 -18.76
N GLU A 159 -4.45 1.27 -20.03
CA GLU A 159 -4.87 2.10 -21.18
C GLU A 159 -5.42 1.24 -22.30
N GLY A 160 -6.21 1.85 -23.18
CA GLY A 160 -6.79 1.16 -24.31
C GLY A 160 -7.88 0.16 -23.91
N ARG A 161 -7.76 -1.07 -24.37
CA ARG A 161 -8.74 -2.14 -24.16
C ARG A 161 -8.09 -3.45 -23.77
N CYS A 162 -8.79 -4.25 -22.98
CA CYS A 162 -8.49 -5.66 -22.81
C CYS A 162 -8.68 -6.43 -24.13
N PRO A 163 -8.08 -7.63 -24.30
CA PRO A 163 -8.19 -8.43 -25.53
C PRO A 163 -9.63 -8.77 -25.94
N ASP A 164 -10.55 -8.81 -25.00
CA ASP A 164 -11.99 -9.03 -25.20
C ASP A 164 -12.77 -7.75 -25.56
N GLY A 165 -12.08 -6.63 -25.79
CA GLY A 165 -12.66 -5.36 -26.21
C GLY A 165 -13.16 -4.44 -25.08
N VAL A 166 -13.10 -4.88 -23.81
CA VAL A 166 -13.51 -4.06 -22.66
C VAL A 166 -12.52 -2.91 -22.46
N GLU A 167 -13.03 -1.70 -22.21
CA GLU A 167 -12.19 -0.51 -21.95
C GLU A 167 -11.45 -0.62 -20.62
N SER A 168 -10.21 -0.11 -20.61
CA SER A 168 -9.40 0.02 -19.40
C SER A 168 -10.02 0.96 -18.35
N PRO A 169 -9.70 0.78 -17.07
CA PRO A 169 -8.83 -0.25 -16.50
C PRO A 169 -9.55 -1.60 -16.37
N CYS A 170 -8.88 -2.65 -16.79
CA CYS A 170 -9.41 -4.01 -16.74
C CYS A 170 -8.25 -5.02 -16.53
N GLU A 171 -8.56 -6.19 -15.98
CA GLU A 171 -7.58 -7.22 -15.66
C GLU A 171 -8.05 -8.60 -16.13
N ARG A 172 -7.14 -9.43 -16.63
CA ARG A 172 -7.44 -10.75 -17.17
C ARG A 172 -6.37 -11.77 -16.76
N VAL A 173 -6.76 -13.04 -16.72
CA VAL A 173 -5.83 -14.16 -16.50
C VAL A 173 -5.43 -14.77 -17.83
N PHE A 174 -4.14 -15.02 -17.98
CA PHE A 174 -3.55 -15.66 -19.16
C PHE A 174 -2.86 -16.96 -18.75
N LEU A 175 -2.95 -17.95 -19.63
CA LEU A 175 -2.07 -19.11 -19.64
C LEU A 175 -0.88 -18.81 -20.58
N ARG A 176 0.33 -18.95 -20.07
CA ARG A 176 1.56 -18.90 -20.84
C ARG A 176 2.05 -20.31 -21.09
N ASP A 177 2.18 -20.69 -22.37
CA ASP A 177 2.67 -22.00 -22.80
C ASP A 177 3.58 -21.84 -24.02
N GLY A 178 4.86 -22.21 -23.89
CA GLY A 178 5.85 -22.15 -24.98
C GLY A 178 5.97 -20.75 -25.62
N GLY A 179 5.84 -19.67 -24.82
CA GLY A 179 5.90 -18.29 -25.29
C GLY A 179 4.59 -17.76 -25.90
N ARG A 180 3.50 -18.54 -25.87
CA ARG A 180 2.16 -18.13 -26.34
C ARG A 180 1.29 -17.77 -25.16
N ASP A 181 0.47 -16.73 -25.33
CA ASP A 181 -0.52 -16.29 -24.38
C ASP A 181 -1.92 -16.67 -24.84
N GLU A 182 -2.66 -17.31 -23.94
CA GLU A 182 -4.09 -17.57 -24.09
C GLU A 182 -4.84 -16.92 -22.92
N MET A 183 -5.80 -16.05 -23.21
CA MET A 183 -6.68 -15.50 -22.16
C MET A 183 -7.64 -16.60 -21.69
N VAL A 184 -7.55 -16.97 -20.42
CA VAL A 184 -8.25 -18.15 -19.88
C VAL A 184 -9.31 -17.81 -18.84
N PHE A 185 -9.32 -16.57 -18.33
CA PHE A 185 -10.33 -16.13 -17.37
C PHE A 185 -10.51 -14.61 -17.39
N GLY A 186 -11.72 -14.18 -17.14
CA GLY A 186 -12.09 -12.77 -17.02
C GLY A 186 -12.73 -12.18 -18.28
N GLU A 187 -13.00 -12.97 -19.33
CA GLU A 187 -13.69 -12.51 -20.54
C GLU A 187 -15.01 -11.83 -20.18
N GLY A 188 -15.23 -10.64 -20.72
CA GLY A 188 -16.45 -9.86 -20.50
C GLY A 188 -16.59 -9.25 -19.11
N LEU A 189 -15.65 -9.42 -18.18
CA LEU A 189 -15.68 -8.69 -16.91
C LEU A 189 -15.63 -7.18 -17.20
N PRO A 190 -16.56 -6.38 -16.63
CA PRO A 190 -16.59 -4.95 -16.85
C PRO A 190 -15.30 -4.25 -16.39
N ARG A 191 -15.09 -3.01 -16.85
CA ARG A 191 -14.03 -2.15 -16.32
C ARG A 191 -14.12 -2.01 -14.80
N ASN A 192 -12.99 -1.71 -14.15
CA ASN A 192 -12.87 -1.60 -12.69
C ASN A 192 -13.08 -2.93 -11.93
N HIS A 193 -13.10 -4.05 -12.66
CA HIS A 193 -13.03 -5.38 -12.05
C HIS A 193 -11.61 -5.92 -12.15
N PHE A 194 -11.04 -6.23 -10.99
CA PHE A 194 -9.67 -6.70 -10.83
C PHE A 194 -9.66 -8.16 -10.43
N VAL A 195 -8.69 -8.89 -10.95
CA VAL A 195 -8.59 -10.34 -10.75
C VAL A 195 -7.33 -10.66 -9.97
N SER A 196 -7.46 -11.40 -8.88
CA SER A 196 -6.30 -12.01 -8.22
C SER A 196 -6.41 -13.54 -8.28
N LEU A 197 -5.26 -14.19 -8.43
CA LEU A 197 -5.13 -15.62 -8.61
C LEU A 197 -4.05 -16.18 -7.69
N LYS A 198 -4.36 -17.27 -6.98
CA LYS A 198 -3.35 -18.08 -6.30
C LYS A 198 -3.68 -19.56 -6.41
N ALA A 199 -2.69 -20.42 -6.18
CA ALA A 199 -2.93 -21.85 -5.99
C ALA A 199 -3.33 -22.16 -4.54
N SER A 200 -4.11 -23.23 -4.33
CA SER A 200 -4.23 -23.86 -3.01
C SER A 200 -2.87 -24.38 -2.53
N THR A 201 -2.67 -24.51 -1.23
CA THR A 201 -1.38 -24.95 -0.66
C THR A 201 -0.94 -26.34 -1.17
N ASP A 202 -1.89 -27.21 -1.53
CA ASP A 202 -1.62 -28.52 -2.13
C ASP A 202 -1.39 -28.46 -3.66
N TYR A 203 -1.55 -27.27 -4.28
CA TYR A 203 -1.46 -27.06 -5.75
C TYR A 203 -2.49 -27.84 -6.58
N SER A 204 -3.61 -28.22 -5.98
CA SER A 204 -4.68 -28.92 -6.69
C SER A 204 -5.69 -27.99 -7.35
N HIS A 205 -5.93 -26.80 -6.77
CA HIS A 205 -6.95 -25.85 -7.19
C HIS A 205 -6.42 -24.45 -7.40
N ALA A 206 -7.04 -23.75 -8.33
CA ALA A 206 -6.93 -22.29 -8.47
C ALA A 206 -7.97 -21.64 -7.56
N LEU A 207 -7.56 -20.58 -6.88
CA LEU A 207 -8.36 -19.72 -6.02
C LEU A 207 -8.37 -18.34 -6.63
N VAL A 208 -9.51 -17.90 -7.17
CA VAL A 208 -9.64 -16.66 -7.93
C VAL A 208 -10.60 -15.72 -7.23
N ARG A 209 -10.24 -14.47 -7.13
CA ARG A 209 -11.10 -13.39 -6.63
C ARG A 209 -11.26 -12.34 -7.71
N VAL A 210 -12.50 -11.96 -7.99
CA VAL A 210 -12.84 -10.82 -8.84
C VAL A 210 -13.37 -9.70 -7.96
N SER A 211 -12.65 -8.59 -7.91
CA SER A 211 -12.98 -7.44 -7.06
C SER A 211 -13.51 -6.28 -7.89
N TYR A 212 -14.66 -5.71 -7.52
CA TYR A 212 -15.08 -4.40 -8.01
C TYR A 212 -14.46 -3.32 -7.11
N GLY A 213 -13.33 -2.81 -7.54
CA GLY A 213 -12.51 -1.92 -6.71
C GLY A 213 -12.28 -2.50 -5.32
N TRP A 214 -12.59 -1.71 -4.30
CA TRP A 214 -12.50 -2.10 -2.88
C TRP A 214 -13.87 -2.32 -2.22
N ALA A 215 -14.94 -2.44 -3.01
CA ALA A 215 -16.31 -2.47 -2.51
C ALA A 215 -16.84 -3.89 -2.27
N ARG A 216 -16.64 -4.80 -3.22
CA ARG A 216 -17.17 -6.17 -3.16
C ARG A 216 -16.34 -7.13 -3.98
N ASP A 217 -16.43 -8.42 -3.64
CA ASP A 217 -15.72 -9.49 -4.32
C ASP A 217 -16.67 -10.61 -4.75
N THR A 218 -16.29 -11.30 -5.82
CA THR A 218 -16.86 -12.58 -6.25
C THR A 218 -15.75 -13.63 -6.27
N LEU A 219 -15.99 -14.81 -5.73
CA LEU A 219 -15.00 -15.87 -5.58
C LEU A 219 -15.24 -16.98 -6.59
N TYR A 220 -14.18 -17.40 -7.27
CA TYR A 220 -14.17 -18.52 -8.19
C TYR A 220 -13.09 -19.53 -7.78
N ALA A 221 -13.32 -20.79 -8.04
CA ALA A 221 -12.32 -21.83 -7.78
C ALA A 221 -12.55 -23.05 -8.68
N GLY A 222 -11.52 -23.86 -8.85
CA GLY A 222 -11.58 -25.10 -9.60
C GLY A 222 -10.21 -25.73 -9.80
N PRO A 223 -10.12 -26.87 -10.49
CA PRO A 223 -8.86 -27.58 -10.69
C PRO A 223 -7.80 -26.67 -11.31
N LEU A 224 -6.60 -26.65 -10.73
CA LEU A 224 -5.52 -25.74 -11.15
C LEU A 224 -5.16 -25.93 -12.64
N GLY A 225 -5.09 -27.16 -13.12
CA GLY A 225 -4.70 -27.44 -14.52
C GLY A 225 -5.81 -27.25 -15.56
N SER A 226 -6.99 -26.74 -15.21
CA SER A 226 -8.15 -26.64 -16.11
C SER A 226 -8.98 -25.40 -15.80
N SER A 227 -8.59 -24.28 -16.39
CA SER A 227 -9.27 -22.98 -16.18
C SER A 227 -10.75 -22.98 -16.63
N SER A 228 -11.09 -23.76 -17.65
CA SER A 228 -12.49 -23.92 -18.10
C SER A 228 -13.42 -24.55 -17.05
N ARG A 229 -12.87 -25.11 -15.97
CA ARG A 229 -13.59 -25.70 -14.84
C ARG A 229 -13.58 -24.81 -13.60
N TRP A 230 -13.10 -23.57 -13.68
CA TRP A 230 -13.22 -22.61 -12.59
C TRP A 230 -14.63 -22.06 -12.55
N VAL A 231 -15.30 -22.29 -11.46
CA VAL A 231 -16.70 -21.93 -11.27
C VAL A 231 -16.84 -20.92 -10.14
N LYS A 232 -17.88 -20.11 -10.20
CA LYS A 232 -18.23 -19.20 -9.11
C LYS A 232 -18.62 -20.03 -7.88
N VAL A 233 -17.90 -19.83 -6.78
CA VAL A 233 -18.13 -20.52 -5.51
C VAL A 233 -18.80 -19.63 -4.48
N TYR A 234 -18.71 -18.30 -4.64
CA TYR A 234 -19.37 -17.34 -3.76
C TYR A 234 -19.57 -15.97 -4.40
N GLU A 235 -20.71 -15.34 -4.10
CA GLU A 235 -21.02 -13.95 -4.44
C GLU A 235 -22.00 -13.40 -3.40
N GLY A 236 -21.60 -12.39 -2.64
CA GLY A 236 -22.39 -11.85 -1.52
C GLY A 236 -22.61 -10.34 -1.56
N GLY A 237 -22.09 -9.63 -2.55
CA GLY A 237 -22.22 -8.17 -2.66
C GLY A 237 -21.36 -7.36 -1.67
N PHE A 238 -20.43 -7.99 -0.96
CA PHE A 238 -19.48 -7.42 0.00
C PHE A 238 -18.07 -7.98 -0.22
N ARG A 239 -17.11 -7.50 0.56
CA ARG A 239 -15.74 -8.01 0.52
C ARG A 239 -15.66 -9.45 0.98
N SER A 240 -14.84 -10.23 0.30
CA SER A 240 -14.60 -11.64 0.62
C SER A 240 -13.29 -12.12 0.02
N LYS A 241 -12.71 -13.19 0.54
CA LYS A 241 -11.51 -13.80 -0.06
C LYS A 241 -11.41 -15.29 0.23
N LEU A 242 -10.87 -16.04 -0.72
CA LEU A 242 -10.49 -17.43 -0.55
C LEU A 242 -9.18 -17.53 0.23
N VAL A 243 -9.17 -18.39 1.24
CA VAL A 243 -7.99 -18.69 2.05
C VAL A 243 -7.24 -19.88 1.46
N ASP A 244 -7.90 -21.05 1.36
CA ASP A 244 -7.30 -22.28 0.87
C ASP A 244 -8.38 -23.33 0.55
N LEU A 245 -7.91 -24.50 0.10
CA LEU A 245 -8.69 -25.74 0.05
C LEU A 245 -8.32 -26.60 1.26
N ALA A 246 -9.28 -26.96 2.09
CA ALA A 246 -9.08 -27.78 3.29
C ALA A 246 -10.23 -28.77 3.48
N GLY A 247 -9.91 -30.05 3.66
CA GLY A 247 -10.93 -31.10 3.89
C GLY A 247 -11.98 -31.21 2.77
N GLY A 248 -11.60 -30.93 1.52
CA GLY A 248 -12.50 -30.98 0.35
C GLY A 248 -13.46 -29.80 0.22
N SER A 249 -13.32 -28.77 1.05
CA SER A 249 -14.08 -27.51 0.99
C SER A 249 -13.16 -26.31 0.83
N TYR A 250 -13.63 -25.24 0.20
CA TYR A 250 -12.88 -23.99 0.15
C TYR A 250 -13.07 -23.23 1.47
N LEU A 251 -11.97 -22.89 2.11
CA LEU A 251 -11.96 -22.00 3.25
C LEU A 251 -11.96 -20.56 2.76
N ALA A 252 -12.84 -19.72 3.30
CA ALA A 252 -12.95 -18.31 2.90
C ALA A 252 -13.16 -17.40 4.11
N ILE A 253 -12.84 -16.12 3.93
CA ILE A 253 -13.21 -15.03 4.84
C ILE A 253 -14.33 -14.26 4.17
N LEU A 254 -15.45 -14.06 4.88
CA LEU A 254 -16.56 -13.22 4.45
C LEU A 254 -16.73 -12.04 5.40
N TYR A 255 -16.83 -10.84 4.84
CA TYR A 255 -17.05 -9.59 5.60
C TYR A 255 -18.52 -9.15 5.49
N ASP A 256 -19.42 -10.10 5.77
CA ASP A 256 -20.87 -9.90 5.94
C ASP A 256 -21.20 -9.53 7.40
N GLY A 257 -22.44 -9.48 7.79
CA GLY A 257 -22.83 -9.18 9.17
C GLY A 257 -22.32 -7.83 9.68
N GLU A 258 -21.56 -7.82 10.76
CA GLU A 258 -20.91 -6.63 11.32
C GLU A 258 -19.63 -6.22 10.59
N LYS A 259 -19.22 -7.01 9.59
CA LYS A 259 -18.09 -6.77 8.67
C LYS A 259 -16.71 -6.76 9.32
N PHE A 260 -16.54 -7.49 10.41
CA PHE A 260 -15.23 -7.77 10.98
C PHE A 260 -14.54 -8.96 10.31
N GLY A 261 -15.30 -9.81 9.67
CA GLY A 261 -14.83 -11.02 8.99
C GLY A 261 -15.03 -12.28 9.81
N ARG A 262 -15.59 -13.29 9.16
CA ARG A 262 -15.79 -14.65 9.69
C ARG A 262 -15.18 -15.69 8.77
N LEU A 263 -14.68 -16.79 9.32
CA LEU A 263 -14.20 -17.92 8.54
C LEU A 263 -15.37 -18.85 8.21
N VAL A 264 -15.45 -19.28 6.96
CA VAL A 264 -16.48 -20.18 6.46
C VAL A 264 -15.87 -21.29 5.61
N LYS A 265 -16.57 -22.41 5.51
CA LYS A 265 -16.36 -23.44 4.49
C LYS A 265 -17.39 -23.23 3.37
N LEU A 266 -16.91 -23.17 2.13
CA LEU A 266 -17.70 -23.09 0.90
C LEU A 266 -17.66 -24.46 0.20
N GLY A 267 -18.82 -25.01 -0.13
CA GLY A 267 -18.99 -26.29 -0.81
C GLY A 267 -20.37 -26.37 -1.45
N SER A 268 -21.19 -27.34 -1.12
CA SER A 268 -22.60 -27.41 -1.52
C SER A 268 -23.46 -26.28 -0.90
N GLY A 269 -22.88 -25.51 0.02
CA GLY A 269 -23.43 -24.34 0.70
C GLY A 269 -22.35 -23.64 1.48
N THR A 270 -22.75 -22.61 2.25
CA THR A 270 -21.85 -21.88 3.17
C THR A 270 -22.09 -22.35 4.59
N SER A 271 -21.05 -22.83 5.26
CA SER A 271 -21.10 -23.19 6.69
C SER A 271 -20.11 -22.35 7.48
N GLU A 272 -20.57 -21.75 8.57
CA GLU A 272 -19.71 -20.98 9.47
C GLU A 272 -18.74 -21.92 10.21
N LEU A 273 -17.48 -21.49 10.25
CA LEU A 273 -16.41 -22.20 10.93
C LEU A 273 -15.93 -21.43 12.17
N VAL A 274 -15.65 -20.14 12.02
CA VAL A 274 -15.33 -19.22 13.11
C VAL A 274 -16.17 -17.97 12.94
N PRO A 275 -17.04 -17.62 13.91
CA PRO A 275 -17.88 -16.43 13.83
C PRO A 275 -17.07 -15.13 13.95
N GLU A 276 -17.69 -14.01 13.63
CA GLU A 276 -17.10 -12.69 13.87
C GLU A 276 -16.79 -12.48 15.36
N ARG A 277 -15.63 -11.87 15.64
CA ARG A 277 -15.12 -11.66 17.00
C ARG A 277 -15.19 -10.18 17.46
N GLY A 278 -15.73 -9.29 16.64
CA GLY A 278 -15.69 -7.83 16.91
C GLY A 278 -14.31 -7.20 16.66
N GLU A 279 -13.38 -7.95 16.09
CA GLU A 279 -12.05 -7.54 15.68
C GLU A 279 -11.80 -7.94 14.23
N TYR A 280 -11.08 -7.10 13.49
CA TYR A 280 -10.92 -7.31 12.05
C TYR A 280 -10.06 -8.54 11.74
N LEU A 281 -10.65 -9.54 11.12
CA LEU A 281 -9.96 -10.70 10.57
C LEU A 281 -9.28 -10.32 9.27
N GLN A 282 -7.98 -10.05 9.35
CA GLN A 282 -7.20 -9.52 8.23
C GLN A 282 -6.89 -10.60 7.19
N ASP A 283 -6.39 -11.75 7.63
CA ASP A 283 -5.99 -12.87 6.77
C ASP A 283 -5.94 -14.18 7.53
N ALA A 284 -5.80 -15.29 6.79
CA ALA A 284 -5.58 -16.61 7.35
C ALA A 284 -4.82 -17.50 6.36
N ILE A 285 -4.12 -18.51 6.90
CA ILE A 285 -3.49 -19.59 6.13
C ILE A 285 -3.80 -20.93 6.77
N VAL A 286 -3.72 -22.00 5.99
CA VAL A 286 -3.78 -23.38 6.46
C VAL A 286 -2.36 -23.91 6.64
N VAL A 287 -2.06 -24.46 7.81
CA VAL A 287 -0.77 -25.08 8.14
C VAL A 287 -1.05 -26.48 8.71
N GLY A 288 -0.93 -27.51 7.88
CA GLY A 288 -1.29 -28.86 8.23
C GLY A 288 -2.77 -28.98 8.62
N SER A 289 -3.05 -29.35 9.87
CA SER A 289 -4.40 -29.46 10.44
C SER A 289 -4.88 -28.22 11.19
N TYR A 290 -4.21 -27.08 11.02
CA TYR A 290 -4.52 -25.84 11.71
C TYR A 290 -4.80 -24.69 10.74
N ILE A 291 -5.63 -23.75 11.20
CA ILE A 291 -5.85 -22.45 10.58
C ILE A 291 -5.13 -21.41 11.45
N VAL A 292 -4.19 -20.67 10.86
CA VAL A 292 -3.51 -19.55 11.51
C VAL A 292 -4.11 -18.27 10.95
N ALA A 293 -4.86 -17.56 11.78
CA ALA A 293 -5.60 -16.35 11.40
C ALA A 293 -4.95 -15.10 12.04
N SER A 294 -4.80 -14.04 11.26
CA SER A 294 -4.36 -12.74 11.72
C SER A 294 -5.56 -11.85 11.98
N TYR A 295 -5.69 -11.39 13.21
CA TYR A 295 -6.68 -10.41 13.64
C TYR A 295 -6.02 -9.08 13.98
N VAL A 296 -6.78 -7.99 13.84
CA VAL A 296 -6.35 -6.63 14.17
C VAL A 296 -7.20 -6.10 15.31
N ARG A 297 -6.54 -5.70 16.40
CA ARG A 297 -7.10 -5.04 17.59
C ARG A 297 -6.40 -3.70 17.77
N HIS A 298 -7.14 -2.60 17.74
CA HIS A 298 -6.58 -1.24 17.82
C HIS A 298 -5.37 -1.06 16.89
N ALA A 299 -5.55 -1.40 15.61
CA ALA A 299 -4.54 -1.33 14.57
C ALA A 299 -3.26 -2.18 14.81
N SER A 300 -3.22 -3.04 15.83
CA SER A 300 -2.16 -4.00 16.09
C SER A 300 -2.62 -5.42 15.83
N SER A 301 -1.76 -6.24 15.24
CA SER A 301 -2.09 -7.63 14.91
C SER A 301 -1.81 -8.57 16.08
N TYR A 302 -2.61 -9.64 16.14
CA TYR A 302 -2.32 -10.85 16.90
C TYR A 302 -2.74 -12.08 16.06
N LEU A 303 -2.28 -13.27 16.44
CA LEU A 303 -2.68 -14.50 15.77
C LEU A 303 -3.66 -15.28 16.64
N ALA A 304 -4.70 -15.81 16.00
CA ALA A 304 -5.57 -16.82 16.58
C ALA A 304 -5.46 -18.12 15.76
N VAL A 305 -5.22 -19.22 16.43
CA VAL A 305 -5.08 -20.53 15.79
C VAL A 305 -6.29 -21.38 16.12
N PHE A 306 -6.82 -22.00 15.08
CA PHE A 306 -7.97 -22.93 15.16
C PHE A 306 -7.57 -24.27 14.53
N ASP A 307 -8.29 -25.33 14.91
CA ASP A 307 -8.27 -26.56 14.12
C ASP A 307 -9.16 -26.42 12.86
N LEU A 308 -9.20 -27.43 12.01
CA LEU A 308 -10.00 -27.38 10.77
C LEU A 308 -11.53 -27.46 11.01
N GLU A 309 -11.96 -27.67 12.23
CA GLU A 309 -13.36 -27.61 12.69
C GLU A 309 -13.70 -26.25 13.32
N GLY A 310 -12.74 -25.30 13.37
CA GLY A 310 -12.92 -23.95 13.90
C GLY A 310 -12.82 -23.85 15.43
N ARG A 311 -12.41 -24.92 16.11
CA ARG A 311 -12.21 -24.88 17.58
C ARG A 311 -10.94 -24.12 17.89
N PRO A 312 -10.96 -23.18 18.86
CA PRO A 312 -9.78 -22.42 19.22
C PRO A 312 -8.70 -23.31 19.84
N VAL A 313 -7.46 -23.13 19.40
CA VAL A 313 -6.29 -23.86 19.87
C VAL A 313 -5.37 -22.95 20.68
N ARG A 314 -5.06 -21.76 20.16
CA ARG A 314 -4.11 -20.83 20.77
C ARG A 314 -4.29 -19.41 20.26
N GLU A 315 -3.99 -18.42 21.10
CA GLU A 315 -3.71 -17.05 20.69
C GLU A 315 -2.23 -16.74 20.89
N VAL A 316 -1.66 -15.94 19.98
CA VAL A 316 -0.27 -15.48 20.03
C VAL A 316 -0.27 -13.96 19.92
N THR A 317 0.21 -13.32 20.97
CA THR A 317 0.39 -11.86 21.04
C THR A 317 1.88 -11.51 21.00
N PHE A 318 2.19 -10.26 20.71
CA PHE A 318 3.55 -9.76 20.57
C PHE A 318 3.88 -8.78 21.69
N ASP A 319 5.17 -8.61 21.99
CA ASP A 319 5.69 -7.81 23.10
C ASP A 319 5.57 -6.27 22.89
N GLU A 320 5.38 -5.85 21.65
CA GLU A 320 5.10 -4.46 21.27
C GLU A 320 4.07 -4.42 20.13
N PRO A 321 3.43 -3.26 19.86
CA PRO A 321 2.51 -3.13 18.73
C PRO A 321 3.16 -3.60 17.42
N ALA A 322 2.54 -4.59 16.80
CA ALA A 322 3.05 -5.25 15.60
C ALA A 322 1.99 -5.36 14.52
N SER A 323 2.39 -5.53 13.28
CA SER A 323 1.49 -5.97 12.22
C SER A 323 1.95 -7.29 11.62
N VAL A 324 0.98 -8.16 11.32
CA VAL A 324 1.20 -9.30 10.43
C VAL A 324 1.16 -8.75 9.00
N ALA A 325 2.34 -8.57 8.40
CA ALA A 325 2.47 -8.00 7.06
C ALA A 325 2.25 -9.04 5.96
N TRP A 326 2.57 -10.30 6.24
CA TRP A 326 2.45 -11.39 5.29
C TRP A 326 2.24 -12.73 5.99
N LEU A 327 1.38 -13.55 5.39
CA LEU A 327 1.17 -14.95 5.73
C LEU A 327 1.41 -15.79 4.48
N SER A 328 2.21 -16.83 4.58
CA SER A 328 2.40 -17.80 3.50
C SER A 328 2.40 -19.22 4.05
N SER A 329 1.92 -20.17 3.26
CA SER A 329 1.88 -21.58 3.64
C SER A 329 2.61 -22.46 2.62
N TYR A 330 3.16 -23.58 3.10
CA TYR A 330 3.79 -24.61 2.29
C TYR A 330 3.61 -25.97 2.98
N GLY A 331 2.94 -26.93 2.36
CA GLY A 331 2.71 -28.25 2.96
C GLY A 331 2.19 -28.18 4.40
N SER A 332 2.96 -28.66 5.37
CA SER A 332 2.64 -28.60 6.81
C SER A 332 3.28 -27.43 7.55
N GLY A 333 3.78 -26.43 6.83
CA GLY A 333 4.42 -25.25 7.40
C GLY A 333 3.88 -23.95 6.83
N GLY A 334 4.35 -22.83 7.40
CA GLY A 334 4.05 -21.48 6.93
C GLY A 334 4.95 -20.44 7.57
N PHE A 335 4.88 -19.22 7.04
CA PHE A 335 5.59 -18.08 7.60
C PHE A 335 4.62 -16.99 8.01
N VAL A 336 4.92 -16.37 9.15
CA VAL A 336 4.29 -15.14 9.66
C VAL A 336 5.34 -14.06 9.67
N GLU A 337 5.14 -13.02 8.89
CA GLU A 337 6.05 -11.86 8.86
C GLU A 337 5.47 -10.73 9.67
N LEU A 338 6.23 -10.28 10.66
CA LEU A 338 5.87 -9.19 11.54
C LEU A 338 6.63 -7.91 11.18
N ARG A 339 5.96 -6.79 11.35
CA ARG A 339 6.51 -5.44 11.23
C ARG A 339 6.22 -4.66 12.50
N TYR A 340 7.11 -3.71 12.81
CA TYR A 340 7.05 -2.87 13.99
C TYR A 340 7.42 -1.43 13.62
N PHE A 341 7.08 -0.45 14.42
CA PHE A 341 7.60 0.92 14.22
C PHE A 341 9.09 1.03 14.55
N THR A 342 9.57 0.21 15.49
CA THR A 342 10.88 0.34 16.10
C THR A 342 11.94 -0.57 15.52
N ARG A 343 11.53 -1.65 14.85
CA ARG A 343 12.40 -2.62 14.18
C ARG A 343 11.82 -3.04 12.82
N PRO A 344 12.68 -3.34 11.82
CA PRO A 344 12.24 -3.61 10.47
C PRO A 344 11.36 -4.84 10.30
N TYR A 345 11.74 -5.97 10.92
CA TYR A 345 11.03 -7.23 10.74
C TYR A 345 11.33 -8.27 11.83
N GLU A 346 10.43 -9.20 11.96
CA GLU A 346 10.59 -10.49 12.59
C GLU A 346 9.83 -11.52 11.76
N VAL A 347 10.40 -12.71 11.59
CA VAL A 347 9.79 -13.80 10.81
C VAL A 347 9.68 -15.03 11.66
N ILE A 348 8.48 -15.56 11.76
CA ILE A 348 8.16 -16.77 12.52
C ILE A 348 7.76 -17.85 11.52
N GLU A 349 8.43 -19.00 11.59
CA GLU A 349 8.00 -20.22 10.92
C GLU A 349 7.02 -20.96 11.82
N VAL A 350 5.86 -21.27 11.26
CA VAL A 350 4.84 -22.10 11.91
C VAL A 350 4.91 -23.51 11.32
N SER A 351 4.93 -24.53 12.14
CA SER A 351 4.98 -25.93 11.69
C SER A 351 3.94 -26.77 12.41
N ALA A 352 3.33 -27.69 11.66
CA ALA A 352 2.38 -28.67 12.16
C ALA A 352 2.90 -30.13 12.01
N SER A 353 4.17 -30.33 11.65
CA SER A 353 4.71 -31.67 11.35
C SER A 353 4.79 -32.60 12.58
N ASN A 354 5.08 -32.05 13.76
CA ASN A 354 5.18 -32.77 15.05
C ASN A 354 4.37 -32.04 16.13
N GLY A 355 3.15 -31.66 15.82
CA GLY A 355 2.37 -30.74 16.62
C GLY A 355 2.62 -29.28 16.23
N LEU A 356 1.77 -28.38 16.72
CA LEU A 356 1.86 -26.95 16.42
C LEU A 356 3.05 -26.31 17.12
N SER A 357 3.94 -25.71 16.35
CA SER A 357 5.11 -24.98 16.86
C SER A 357 5.31 -23.64 16.13
N PHE A 358 5.88 -22.67 16.85
CA PHE A 358 6.26 -21.34 16.36
C PHE A 358 7.73 -21.14 16.63
N ARG A 359 8.53 -20.90 15.58
CA ARG A 359 9.97 -20.72 15.68
C ARG A 359 10.40 -19.45 14.96
N LYS A 360 11.02 -18.53 15.68
CA LYS A 360 11.65 -17.36 15.07
C LYS A 360 12.80 -17.82 14.16
N VAL A 361 12.77 -17.39 12.91
CA VAL A 361 13.75 -17.78 11.88
C VAL A 361 14.57 -16.60 11.38
N ALA A 362 14.07 -15.38 11.52
CA ALA A 362 14.80 -14.16 11.21
C ALA A 362 14.24 -12.99 12.03
N GLU A 363 15.11 -12.06 12.39
CA GLU A 363 14.71 -10.79 13.00
C GLU A 363 15.76 -9.72 12.77
N HIS A 364 15.35 -8.46 12.84
CA HIS A 364 16.26 -7.33 12.92
C HIS A 364 16.17 -6.72 14.34
N PRO A 365 17.29 -6.35 14.96
CA PRO A 365 17.26 -5.67 16.24
C PRO A 365 16.53 -4.32 16.14
N ARG A 366 16.13 -3.77 17.28
CA ARG A 366 15.51 -2.46 17.38
C ARG A 366 16.49 -1.39 16.87
N VAL A 367 15.98 -0.48 16.01
CA VAL A 367 16.77 0.60 15.39
C VAL A 367 16.24 2.00 15.72
N VAL A 368 15.01 2.09 16.25
CA VAL A 368 14.40 3.36 16.65
C VAL A 368 14.30 3.43 18.16
N ASP A 369 15.00 4.39 18.78
CA ASP A 369 14.91 4.63 20.21
C ASP A 369 13.74 5.57 20.54
N ALA A 370 12.56 5.00 20.53
CA ALA A 370 11.31 5.68 20.86
C ALA A 370 10.36 4.74 21.61
N GLU A 371 9.44 5.30 22.36
CA GLU A 371 8.31 4.60 22.97
C GLU A 371 7.12 4.67 22.03
N VAL A 372 6.38 3.58 21.85
CA VAL A 372 5.13 3.56 21.11
C VAL A 372 3.97 3.59 22.10
N VAL A 373 3.22 4.69 22.09
CA VAL A 373 2.06 4.92 22.96
C VAL A 373 0.81 4.91 22.09
N GLU A 374 -0.25 4.30 22.57
CA GLU A 374 -1.55 4.31 21.91
C GLU A 374 -2.48 5.36 22.54
N GLY A 375 -3.33 5.96 21.73
CA GLY A 375 -4.30 6.94 22.22
C GLY A 375 -5.50 7.08 21.29
N PHE A 376 -6.48 7.86 21.76
CA PHE A 376 -7.69 8.17 21.01
C PHE A 376 -7.93 9.68 20.97
N ALA A 377 -8.44 10.14 19.83
CA ALA A 377 -9.05 11.45 19.68
C ALA A 377 -10.54 11.28 19.36
N GLU A 378 -11.37 12.24 19.76
CA GLU A 378 -12.79 12.22 19.46
C GLU A 378 -13.07 13.07 18.21
N SER A 379 -13.60 12.45 17.16
CA SER A 379 -14.01 13.12 15.94
C SER A 379 -15.29 13.94 16.16
N TYR A 380 -15.67 14.75 15.18
CA TYR A 380 -16.81 15.66 15.24
C TYR A 380 -18.16 14.99 15.57
N ASP A 381 -18.30 13.71 15.24
CA ASP A 381 -19.49 12.89 15.45
C ASP A 381 -19.41 11.96 16.68
N GLY A 382 -18.39 12.14 17.53
CA GLY A 382 -18.14 11.30 18.70
C GLY A 382 -17.37 10.01 18.41
N THR A 383 -17.01 9.74 17.14
CA THR A 383 -16.21 8.57 16.78
C THR A 383 -14.84 8.64 17.44
N LYS A 384 -14.43 7.55 18.10
CA LYS A 384 -13.10 7.43 18.70
C LYS A 384 -12.10 7.01 17.63
N VAL A 385 -11.16 7.89 17.31
CA VAL A 385 -10.10 7.70 16.33
C VAL A 385 -8.83 7.30 17.05
N HIS A 386 -8.41 6.08 16.85
CA HIS A 386 -7.15 5.54 17.39
C HIS A 386 -5.95 6.17 16.70
N TYR A 387 -4.84 6.31 17.42
CA TYR A 387 -3.54 6.66 16.86
C TYR A 387 -2.41 6.01 17.63
N PHE A 388 -1.30 5.74 16.94
CA PHE A 388 -0.01 5.47 17.55
C PHE A 388 0.78 6.76 17.69
N TRP A 389 1.39 6.97 18.85
CA TRP A 389 2.31 8.06 19.12
C TRP A 389 3.70 7.48 19.37
N ILE A 390 4.57 7.59 18.38
CA ILE A 390 5.97 7.20 18.44
C ILE A 390 6.71 8.36 19.09
N ARG A 391 6.87 8.25 20.40
CA ARG A 391 7.34 9.31 21.27
C ARG A 391 8.83 9.14 21.56
N ARG A 392 9.59 10.21 21.37
CA ARG A 392 10.98 10.27 21.81
C ARG A 392 11.08 10.12 23.34
N ARG A 393 12.21 9.58 23.82
CA ARG A 393 12.51 9.55 25.25
C ARG A 393 12.77 10.94 25.83
N SER A 394 13.32 11.86 25.03
CA SER A 394 13.49 13.28 25.39
C SER A 394 12.27 14.09 24.96
N ALA A 395 11.98 15.19 25.69
CA ALA A 395 10.84 16.03 25.37
C ALA A 395 10.92 16.59 23.95
N SER A 396 9.78 16.64 23.27
CA SER A 396 9.61 17.25 21.96
C SER A 396 8.53 18.34 22.01
N SER A 397 8.71 19.39 21.22
CA SER A 397 7.70 20.41 20.95
C SER A 397 7.18 20.36 19.51
N LYS A 398 7.65 19.37 18.73
CA LYS A 398 7.32 19.20 17.32
C LYS A 398 6.76 17.80 17.09
N VAL A 399 5.69 17.68 16.30
CA VAL A 399 5.09 16.40 15.96
C VAL A 399 4.73 16.34 14.48
N VAL A 400 5.03 15.21 13.85
CA VAL A 400 4.53 14.87 12.51
C VAL A 400 3.30 14.00 12.68
N VAL A 401 2.17 14.41 12.12
CA VAL A 401 0.94 13.61 12.09
C VAL A 401 0.77 13.04 10.68
N TYR A 402 0.90 11.73 10.56
CA TYR A 402 0.73 10.98 9.33
C TYR A 402 -0.64 10.31 9.28
N GLY A 403 -1.30 10.39 8.12
CA GLY A 403 -2.57 9.75 7.87
C GLY A 403 -2.73 9.30 6.42
N TYR A 404 -3.68 8.39 6.19
CA TYR A 404 -4.04 7.92 4.86
C TYR A 404 -5.55 7.92 4.63
N GLY A 405 -6.31 7.04 5.28
CA GLY A 405 -7.77 7.07 5.34
C GLY A 405 -8.46 6.78 4.02
N GLY A 406 -8.23 5.61 3.43
CA GLY A 406 -8.91 5.19 2.21
C GLY A 406 -8.49 3.81 1.74
N PHE A 407 -9.23 3.28 0.77
CA PHE A 407 -8.91 2.04 0.06
C PHE A 407 -8.75 0.81 0.96
N SER A 408 -9.41 0.81 2.12
CA SER A 408 -9.27 -0.27 3.12
C SER A 408 -7.82 -0.47 3.61
N VAL A 409 -6.94 0.54 3.45
CA VAL A 409 -5.55 0.48 3.88
C VAL A 409 -5.45 0.78 5.37
N SER A 410 -5.16 -0.24 6.17
CA SER A 410 -4.89 -0.08 7.60
C SER A 410 -3.49 0.45 7.84
N LEU A 411 -3.36 1.49 8.65
CA LEU A 411 -2.07 2.00 9.10
C LEU A 411 -1.63 1.26 10.38
N THR A 412 -1.25 0.02 10.21
CA THR A 412 -0.70 -0.84 11.27
C THR A 412 0.81 -0.59 11.45
N PRO A 413 1.43 -1.04 12.54
CA PRO A 413 2.86 -0.84 12.77
C PRO A 413 3.73 -1.33 11.62
N VAL A 414 4.59 -0.45 11.10
CA VAL A 414 5.55 -0.75 10.05
C VAL A 414 6.81 0.10 10.22
N PHE A 415 7.97 -0.49 10.02
CA PHE A 415 9.21 0.26 9.96
C PHE A 415 9.26 1.07 8.67
N ALA A 416 8.98 2.36 8.78
CA ALA A 416 9.14 3.31 7.69
C ALA A 416 10.39 4.16 7.95
N PRO A 417 11.43 4.10 7.08
CA PRO A 417 12.73 4.74 7.34
C PRO A 417 12.67 6.26 7.57
N TRP A 418 11.63 6.95 7.10
CA TRP A 418 11.42 8.37 7.36
C TRP A 418 11.07 8.66 8.83
N ILE A 419 10.45 7.71 9.57
CA ILE A 419 10.08 7.90 10.98
C ILE A 419 11.32 8.18 11.84
N PRO A 420 12.36 7.30 11.87
CA PRO A 420 13.55 7.57 12.66
C PRO A 420 14.31 8.83 12.22
N VAL A 421 14.21 9.26 10.96
CA VAL A 421 14.78 10.55 10.53
C VAL A 421 14.15 11.69 11.31
N PHE A 422 12.81 11.75 11.40
CA PHE A 422 12.12 12.76 12.20
C PHE A 422 12.42 12.63 13.70
N ILE A 423 12.44 11.41 14.24
CA ILE A 423 12.77 11.15 15.65
C ILE A 423 14.15 11.74 16.01
N GLU A 424 15.18 11.51 15.20
CA GLU A 424 16.51 12.07 15.45
C GLU A 424 16.59 13.58 15.31
N LEU A 425 15.76 14.17 14.44
CA LEU A 425 15.66 15.63 14.26
C LEU A 425 14.78 16.33 15.31
N GLY A 426 14.32 15.59 16.31
CA GLY A 426 13.64 16.16 17.45
C GLY A 426 12.11 16.17 17.36
N TYR A 427 11.51 15.43 16.44
CA TYR A 427 10.07 15.27 16.32
C TYR A 427 9.57 14.02 17.02
N ASP A 428 8.37 14.09 17.54
CA ASP A 428 7.54 12.91 17.72
C ASP A 428 6.81 12.59 16.41
N VAL A 429 6.35 11.36 16.24
CA VAL A 429 5.58 10.95 15.07
C VAL A 429 4.26 10.31 15.52
N VAL A 430 3.16 10.74 14.92
CA VAL A 430 1.82 10.19 15.15
C VAL A 430 1.31 9.55 13.87
N VAL A 431 0.84 8.31 13.97
CA VAL A 431 0.20 7.58 12.88
C VAL A 431 -1.28 7.43 13.23
N ALA A 432 -2.14 8.11 12.49
CA ALA A 432 -3.57 8.19 12.77
C ALA A 432 -4.36 7.12 12.00
N ASN A 433 -5.17 6.34 12.71
CA ASN A 433 -6.00 5.27 12.17
C ASN A 433 -7.40 5.82 11.82
N LEU A 434 -7.49 6.45 10.67
CA LEU A 434 -8.67 7.17 10.20
C LEU A 434 -9.70 6.22 9.58
N ARG A 435 -10.98 6.61 9.62
CA ARG A 435 -12.00 5.97 8.77
C ARG A 435 -11.52 5.94 7.31
N GLY A 436 -11.95 4.93 6.56
CA GLY A 436 -11.43 4.65 5.22
C GLY A 436 -10.34 3.57 5.18
N GLY A 437 -9.65 3.31 6.29
CA GLY A 437 -8.89 2.08 6.53
C GLY A 437 -9.79 0.93 6.97
N SER A 438 -9.23 -0.22 7.32
CA SER A 438 -9.99 -1.39 7.83
C SER A 438 -9.57 -1.84 9.23
N GLU A 439 -8.95 -0.96 10.01
CA GLU A 439 -8.48 -1.25 11.37
C GLU A 439 -9.61 -1.73 12.30
N TYR A 440 -10.84 -1.29 12.02
CA TYR A 440 -12.06 -1.67 12.73
C TYR A 440 -13.11 -2.33 11.81
N GLY A 441 -12.64 -3.11 10.82
CA GLY A 441 -13.47 -3.85 9.88
C GLY A 441 -13.90 -3.04 8.65
N GLU A 442 -14.68 -3.67 7.76
CA GLU A 442 -15.10 -3.05 6.49
C GLU A 442 -16.08 -1.88 6.70
N LYS A 443 -16.84 -1.85 7.81
CA LYS A 443 -17.67 -0.67 8.16
C LYS A 443 -16.82 0.58 8.40
N TRP A 444 -15.60 0.41 8.92
CA TRP A 444 -14.66 1.52 9.12
C TRP A 444 -14.18 2.09 7.78
N HIS A 445 -13.93 1.21 6.80
CA HIS A 445 -13.63 1.60 5.43
C HIS A 445 -14.81 2.32 4.79
N GLU A 446 -16.01 1.73 4.81
CA GLU A 446 -17.22 2.31 4.23
C GLU A 446 -17.58 3.68 4.82
N ALA A 447 -17.26 3.90 6.09
CA ALA A 447 -17.46 5.18 6.77
C ALA A 447 -16.49 6.30 6.30
N GLY A 448 -15.52 5.98 5.45
CA GLY A 448 -14.58 6.90 4.83
C GLY A 448 -14.60 6.89 3.29
N MET A 449 -15.64 6.35 2.67
CA MET A 449 -15.80 6.28 1.22
C MET A 449 -16.85 7.26 0.70
N ARG A 450 -16.72 7.66 -0.58
CA ARG A 450 -17.73 8.40 -1.34
C ARG A 450 -18.25 9.65 -0.61
N ASP A 451 -19.54 9.75 -0.38
CA ASP A 451 -20.19 10.83 0.36
C ASP A 451 -19.75 10.94 1.83
N LYS A 452 -19.23 9.86 2.40
CA LYS A 452 -18.69 9.82 3.76
C LYS A 452 -17.19 10.14 3.83
N LYS A 453 -16.53 10.40 2.70
CA LYS A 453 -15.09 10.70 2.66
C LYS A 453 -14.69 11.85 3.57
N VAL A 454 -15.56 12.82 3.79
CA VAL A 454 -15.33 13.96 4.69
C VAL A 454 -15.03 13.53 6.13
N ASN A 455 -15.52 12.37 6.58
CA ASN A 455 -15.24 11.83 7.90
C ASN A 455 -13.74 11.61 8.12
N VAL A 456 -13.01 11.19 7.07
CA VAL A 456 -11.56 10.97 7.11
C VAL A 456 -10.82 12.25 7.49
N PHE A 457 -11.25 13.36 6.92
CA PHE A 457 -10.63 14.67 7.15
C PHE A 457 -10.92 15.17 8.58
N TYR A 458 -12.15 15.02 9.05
CA TYR A 458 -12.51 15.37 10.43
C TYR A 458 -11.81 14.48 11.47
N ASP A 459 -11.63 13.20 11.18
CA ASP A 459 -10.86 12.28 12.04
C ASP A 459 -9.41 12.77 12.18
N TYR A 460 -8.79 13.14 11.06
CA TYR A 460 -7.43 13.69 11.07
C TYR A 460 -7.36 15.02 11.83
N ILE A 461 -8.30 15.93 11.58
CA ILE A 461 -8.40 17.21 12.27
C ILE A 461 -8.49 17.00 13.80
N ALA A 462 -9.27 16.02 14.25
CA ALA A 462 -9.39 15.69 15.68
C ALA A 462 -8.05 15.25 16.28
N VAL A 463 -7.32 14.35 15.60
CA VAL A 463 -6.01 13.89 16.06
C VAL A 463 -5.00 15.05 16.06
N ALA A 464 -4.88 15.79 14.96
CA ALA A 464 -3.95 16.92 14.85
C ALA A 464 -4.24 18.03 15.88
N SER A 465 -5.53 18.35 16.09
CA SER A 465 -5.97 19.35 17.09
C SER A 465 -5.59 18.97 18.51
N LYS A 466 -5.62 17.68 18.85
CA LYS A 466 -5.21 17.20 20.18
C LYS A 466 -3.74 17.53 20.45
N PHE A 467 -2.85 17.32 19.48
CA PHE A 467 -1.43 17.66 19.63
C PHE A 467 -1.20 19.17 19.56
N LYS A 468 -1.93 19.89 18.69
CA LYS A 468 -1.87 21.35 18.64
C LYS A 468 -2.26 21.99 19.98
N SER A 469 -3.34 21.51 20.58
CA SER A 469 -3.81 21.99 21.90
C SER A 469 -2.86 21.62 23.04
N ALA A 470 -2.07 20.57 22.89
CA ALA A 470 -0.99 20.20 23.81
C ALA A 470 0.29 21.04 23.64
N GLY A 471 0.30 22.02 22.71
CA GLY A 471 1.41 22.95 22.51
C GLY A 471 2.45 22.51 21.48
N PHE A 472 2.20 21.42 20.75
CA PHE A 472 3.12 20.99 19.69
C PHE A 472 3.01 21.88 18.45
N LYS A 473 4.13 22.09 17.77
CA LYS A 473 4.15 22.45 16.36
C LYS A 473 3.77 21.23 15.54
N VAL A 474 2.68 21.32 14.77
CA VAL A 474 2.08 20.19 14.06
C VAL A 474 2.41 20.24 12.58
N VAL A 475 3.09 19.21 12.10
CA VAL A 475 3.38 18.99 10.68
C VAL A 475 2.43 17.93 10.14
N GLY A 476 1.68 18.27 9.09
CA GLY A 476 0.85 17.30 8.39
C GLY A 476 1.62 16.61 7.28
N LEU A 477 1.60 15.29 7.26
CA LEU A 477 2.26 14.47 6.24
C LEU A 477 1.30 13.45 5.67
N GLY A 478 1.18 13.39 4.34
CA GLY A 478 0.39 12.38 3.64
C GLY A 478 0.83 12.18 2.20
N ARG A 479 0.67 10.94 1.70
CA ARG A 479 1.05 10.55 0.34
C ARG A 479 -0.13 9.87 -0.36
N SER A 480 -0.29 10.10 -1.68
CA SER A 480 -1.36 9.52 -2.51
C SER A 480 -2.75 9.96 -1.99
N ASN A 481 -3.62 9.04 -1.60
CA ASN A 481 -4.85 9.38 -0.87
C ASN A 481 -4.57 10.16 0.44
N GLY A 482 -3.43 9.92 1.11
CA GLY A 482 -2.97 10.75 2.22
C GLY A 482 -2.59 12.18 1.78
N GLY A 483 -2.18 12.37 0.53
CA GLY A 483 -1.98 13.69 -0.08
C GLY A 483 -3.32 14.42 -0.29
N LEU A 484 -4.37 13.73 -0.73
CA LEU A 484 -5.75 14.25 -0.72
C LEU A 484 -6.15 14.67 0.68
N LEU A 485 -5.90 13.83 1.68
CA LEU A 485 -6.20 14.10 3.08
C LEU A 485 -5.60 15.44 3.53
N ILE A 486 -4.28 15.61 3.39
CA ILE A 486 -3.61 16.84 3.85
C ILE A 486 -4.06 18.05 3.04
N GLY A 487 -4.24 17.90 1.70
CA GLY A 487 -4.78 18.96 0.86
C GLY A 487 -6.18 19.40 1.27
N ALA A 488 -7.07 18.48 1.62
CA ALA A 488 -8.41 18.78 2.13
C ALA A 488 -8.34 19.47 3.52
N VAL A 489 -7.52 18.94 4.42
CA VAL A 489 -7.38 19.49 5.79
C VAL A 489 -6.92 20.94 5.75
N ILE A 490 -5.91 21.32 4.96
CA ILE A 490 -5.46 22.71 4.89
C ILE A 490 -6.50 23.65 4.28
N THR A 491 -7.38 23.15 3.40
CA THR A 491 -8.47 23.97 2.83
C THR A 491 -9.66 24.10 3.78
N MET A 492 -9.89 23.09 4.65
CA MET A 492 -10.95 23.10 5.66
C MET A 492 -10.56 23.90 6.90
N GLU A 493 -9.34 23.68 7.40
CA GLU A 493 -8.80 24.28 8.65
C GLU A 493 -7.39 24.86 8.41
N PRO A 494 -7.28 26.00 7.70
CA PRO A 494 -5.98 26.58 7.30
C PRO A 494 -5.02 26.87 8.45
N GLY A 495 -5.54 27.12 9.66
CA GLY A 495 -4.76 27.44 10.87
C GLY A 495 -4.32 26.24 11.70
N LEU A 496 -4.71 25.01 11.33
CA LEU A 496 -4.45 23.82 12.14
C LEU A 496 -2.98 23.39 12.07
N LEU A 497 -2.45 23.26 10.87
CA LEU A 497 -1.08 22.78 10.66
C LEU A 497 -0.08 23.94 10.61
N ASP A 498 1.09 23.76 11.22
CA ASP A 498 2.20 24.70 11.10
C ASP A 498 2.96 24.56 9.77
N VAL A 499 3.00 23.33 9.23
CA VAL A 499 3.58 23.00 7.90
C VAL A 499 2.80 21.82 7.30
N ALA A 500 2.62 21.80 5.99
CA ALA A 500 2.01 20.70 5.26
C ALA A 500 2.99 20.08 4.26
N ALA A 501 3.08 18.74 4.23
CA ALA A 501 3.84 17.97 3.27
C ALA A 501 2.90 17.02 2.51
N ILE A 502 2.74 17.25 1.22
CA ILE A 502 1.73 16.62 0.36
C ILE A 502 2.43 15.85 -0.76
N GLY A 503 2.48 14.53 -0.66
CA GLY A 503 3.19 13.68 -1.60
C GLY A 503 2.29 12.96 -2.59
N TYR A 504 2.65 12.98 -3.88
CA TYR A 504 2.01 12.20 -4.95
C TYR A 504 0.46 12.27 -4.92
N PRO A 505 -0.12 13.46 -4.76
CA PRO A 505 -1.48 13.62 -4.27
C PRO A 505 -2.56 13.54 -5.35
N VAL A 506 -3.78 13.13 -4.94
CA VAL A 506 -5.00 13.29 -5.74
C VAL A 506 -5.73 14.53 -5.24
N LEU A 507 -5.65 15.68 -5.93
CA LEU A 507 -6.15 16.97 -5.44
C LEU A 507 -7.29 17.58 -6.25
N ASP A 508 -7.49 17.16 -7.50
CA ASP A 508 -8.62 17.56 -8.32
C ASP A 508 -9.65 16.43 -8.35
N MET A 509 -10.62 16.52 -7.45
CA MET A 509 -11.65 15.49 -7.31
C MET A 509 -12.75 15.57 -8.35
N LEU A 510 -12.72 16.56 -9.24
CA LEU A 510 -13.67 16.66 -10.35
C LEU A 510 -13.10 16.14 -11.67
N LYS A 511 -11.78 15.86 -11.72
CA LYS A 511 -11.11 15.37 -12.94
C LYS A 511 -10.32 14.07 -12.75
N PHE A 512 -10.12 13.59 -11.52
CA PHE A 512 -9.25 12.43 -11.26
C PHE A 512 -9.57 11.22 -12.15
N HIS A 513 -10.85 10.96 -12.43
CA HIS A 513 -11.32 9.82 -13.20
C HIS A 513 -10.96 9.87 -14.70
N LYS A 514 -10.53 11.03 -15.20
CA LYS A 514 -10.09 11.27 -16.59
C LYS A 514 -8.55 11.29 -16.73
N LEU A 515 -7.84 11.22 -15.61
CA LEU A 515 -6.39 11.31 -15.56
C LEU A 515 -5.80 9.91 -15.25
N TYR A 516 -5.08 9.34 -16.21
CA TYR A 516 -4.48 7.99 -16.13
C TYR A 516 -5.49 6.92 -15.68
N ILE A 517 -5.12 6.12 -14.68
CA ILE A 517 -5.98 5.06 -14.15
C ILE A 517 -7.03 5.56 -13.15
N GLY A 518 -7.21 6.87 -13.00
CA GLY A 518 -8.08 7.44 -11.96
C GLY A 518 -9.51 6.93 -11.98
N SER A 519 -10.02 6.51 -13.14
CA SER A 519 -11.34 5.86 -13.22
C SER A 519 -11.45 4.58 -12.39
N ALA A 520 -10.33 3.91 -12.05
CA ALA A 520 -10.28 2.77 -11.15
C ALA A 520 -10.66 3.13 -9.70
N TRP A 521 -10.59 4.41 -9.33
CA TRP A 521 -10.88 4.90 -7.98
C TRP A 521 -12.33 5.36 -7.80
N ILE A 522 -13.15 5.30 -8.85
CA ILE A 522 -14.58 5.63 -8.77
C ILE A 522 -15.31 4.84 -7.68
N PRO A 523 -15.06 3.53 -7.47
CA PRO A 523 -15.67 2.80 -6.37
C PRO A 523 -15.39 3.38 -4.98
N GLU A 524 -14.22 3.98 -4.78
CA GLU A 524 -13.80 4.60 -3.52
C GLU A 524 -14.31 6.04 -3.38
N TYR A 525 -14.13 6.87 -4.42
CA TYR A 525 -14.41 8.29 -4.36
C TYR A 525 -15.81 8.69 -4.87
N GLY A 526 -16.37 7.93 -5.79
CA GLY A 526 -17.55 8.31 -6.57
C GLY A 526 -17.19 8.78 -7.98
N ASN A 527 -18.20 8.93 -8.83
CA ASN A 527 -18.04 9.34 -10.23
C ASN A 527 -18.31 10.86 -10.39
N PRO A 528 -17.31 11.68 -10.74
CA PRO A 528 -17.51 13.13 -10.96
C PRO A 528 -18.47 13.48 -12.11
N ASP A 529 -18.74 12.56 -13.03
CA ASP A 529 -19.70 12.75 -14.11
C ASP A 529 -21.15 12.43 -13.66
N ASP A 530 -21.34 11.77 -12.50
CA ASP A 530 -22.65 11.63 -11.84
C ASP A 530 -22.95 12.91 -11.03
N PRO A 531 -24.07 13.60 -11.28
CA PRO A 531 -24.43 14.82 -10.55
C PRO A 531 -24.52 14.65 -9.03
N LYS A 532 -24.96 13.49 -8.54
CA LYS A 532 -25.07 13.19 -7.11
C LYS A 532 -23.69 13.05 -6.47
N ASP A 533 -22.80 12.31 -7.12
CA ASP A 533 -21.44 12.14 -6.62
C ASP A 533 -20.66 13.45 -6.71
N ARG A 534 -20.83 14.20 -7.80
CA ARG A 534 -20.20 15.50 -7.99
C ARG A 534 -20.54 16.50 -6.87
N GLU A 535 -21.76 16.43 -6.32
CA GLU A 535 -22.20 17.33 -5.25
C GLU A 535 -21.34 17.24 -4.00
N TYR A 536 -20.97 16.02 -3.56
CA TYR A 536 -20.09 15.88 -2.39
C TYR A 536 -18.62 16.00 -2.76
N LEU A 537 -18.21 15.58 -3.97
CA LEU A 537 -16.82 15.69 -4.41
C LEU A 537 -16.35 17.15 -4.46
N VAL A 538 -17.16 18.09 -4.95
CA VAL A 538 -16.79 19.50 -5.01
C VAL A 538 -16.61 20.12 -3.62
N LYS A 539 -17.36 19.64 -2.63
CA LYS A 539 -17.31 20.19 -1.24
C LYS A 539 -15.95 20.01 -0.60
N TYR A 540 -15.22 18.94 -0.91
CA TYR A 540 -13.91 18.67 -0.33
C TYR A 540 -12.75 18.65 -1.31
N SER A 541 -12.99 18.79 -2.60
CA SER A 541 -11.91 18.81 -3.61
C SER A 541 -10.88 19.89 -3.28
N PRO A 542 -9.64 19.53 -2.89
CA PRO A 542 -8.68 20.51 -2.40
C PRO A 542 -8.41 21.62 -3.41
N TYR A 543 -8.19 21.25 -4.67
CA TYR A 543 -7.92 22.20 -5.74
C TYR A 543 -9.04 23.26 -5.92
N HIS A 544 -10.31 22.83 -5.82
CA HIS A 544 -11.45 23.72 -5.99
C HIS A 544 -11.73 24.58 -4.76
N ASN A 545 -11.27 24.15 -3.57
CA ASN A 545 -11.52 24.84 -2.30
C ASN A 545 -10.39 25.78 -1.86
N ILE A 546 -9.32 25.95 -2.65
CA ILE A 546 -8.35 27.03 -2.41
C ILE A 546 -9.04 28.37 -2.70
N ARG A 547 -9.01 29.28 -1.75
CA ARG A 547 -9.63 30.61 -1.79
C ARG A 547 -8.56 31.70 -1.79
N GLU A 548 -8.77 32.71 -2.61
CA GLU A 548 -7.95 33.92 -2.62
C GLU A 548 -8.06 34.67 -1.28
N GLY A 549 -6.97 35.24 -0.79
CA GLY A 549 -6.93 35.97 0.48
C GLY A 549 -6.87 35.09 1.72
N VAL A 550 -6.98 33.78 1.60
CA VAL A 550 -6.77 32.85 2.72
C VAL A 550 -5.28 32.50 2.82
N ARG A 551 -4.73 32.61 4.03
CA ARG A 551 -3.36 32.20 4.31
C ARG A 551 -3.34 30.71 4.70
N TYR A 552 -2.73 29.91 3.86
CA TYR A 552 -2.50 28.49 4.10
C TYR A 552 -1.13 28.26 4.77
N PRO A 553 -0.93 27.14 5.49
CA PRO A 553 0.38 26.84 6.06
C PRO A 553 1.45 26.72 4.97
N PRO A 554 2.72 26.98 5.27
CA PRO A 554 3.81 26.64 4.37
C PRO A 554 3.67 25.20 3.90
N THR A 555 3.67 24.98 2.58
CA THR A 555 3.30 23.69 2.00
C THR A 555 4.36 23.23 1.00
N ILE A 556 4.91 22.03 1.20
CA ILE A 556 5.68 21.33 0.17
C ILE A 556 4.80 20.31 -0.55
N ILE A 557 4.78 20.37 -1.87
CA ILE A 557 4.12 19.42 -2.75
C ILE A 557 5.21 18.66 -3.50
N TYR A 558 5.24 17.34 -3.37
CA TYR A 558 6.25 16.54 -4.05
C TYR A 558 5.61 15.39 -4.82
N THR A 559 6.12 15.14 -6.04
CA THR A 559 5.59 14.10 -6.92
C THR A 559 6.64 13.67 -7.95
N GLY A 560 6.42 12.52 -8.59
CA GLY A 560 7.21 12.07 -9.73
C GLY A 560 6.65 12.64 -11.04
N LEU A 561 7.52 13.20 -11.88
CA LEU A 561 7.11 13.68 -13.20
C LEU A 561 6.61 12.50 -14.08
N TYR A 562 7.15 11.31 -13.84
CA TYR A 562 6.79 10.07 -14.52
C TYR A 562 5.90 9.15 -13.67
N ASP A 563 5.20 9.71 -12.69
CA ASP A 563 4.16 8.97 -12.01
C ASP A 563 3.05 8.60 -13.01
N ASP A 564 2.91 7.31 -13.27
CA ASP A 564 1.94 6.77 -14.24
C ASP A 564 0.67 6.25 -13.57
N ARG A 565 0.54 6.41 -12.25
CA ARG A 565 -0.64 6.06 -11.45
C ARG A 565 -1.46 7.30 -11.10
N VAL A 566 -0.83 8.26 -10.43
CA VAL A 566 -1.44 9.54 -10.09
C VAL A 566 -0.83 10.62 -10.99
N HIS A 567 -1.65 11.20 -11.85
CA HIS A 567 -1.18 12.18 -12.83
C HIS A 567 -0.54 13.40 -12.14
N PRO A 568 0.67 13.83 -12.53
CA PRO A 568 1.37 14.98 -11.91
C PRO A 568 0.57 16.28 -11.93
N ALA A 569 -0.38 16.43 -12.84
CA ALA A 569 -1.25 17.60 -12.94
C ALA A 569 -1.97 17.93 -11.62
N HIS A 570 -2.31 16.93 -10.80
CA HIS A 570 -2.90 17.18 -9.49
C HIS A 570 -1.99 18.08 -8.62
N ALA A 571 -0.71 17.76 -8.58
CA ALA A 571 0.30 18.53 -7.85
C ALA A 571 0.56 19.89 -8.52
N LEU A 572 0.74 19.92 -9.84
CA LEU A 572 1.07 21.12 -10.60
C LEU A 572 -0.03 22.19 -10.52
N LYS A 573 -1.29 21.80 -10.71
CA LYS A 573 -2.45 22.70 -10.64
C LYS A 573 -2.63 23.28 -9.23
N PHE A 574 -2.52 22.44 -8.21
CA PHE A 574 -2.64 22.84 -6.81
C PHE A 574 -1.52 23.81 -6.40
N TYR A 575 -0.28 23.50 -6.79
CA TYR A 575 0.87 24.36 -6.60
C TYR A 575 0.67 25.73 -7.27
N ALA A 576 0.32 25.73 -8.56
CA ALA A 576 0.15 26.96 -9.33
C ALA A 576 -0.91 27.88 -8.72
N LYS A 577 -2.01 27.32 -8.24
CA LYS A 577 -3.11 28.07 -7.62
C LYS A 577 -2.70 28.63 -6.25
N LEU A 578 -2.06 27.86 -5.38
CA LEU A 578 -1.55 28.33 -4.09
C LEU A 578 -0.53 29.45 -4.27
N LYS A 579 0.42 29.26 -5.18
CA LYS A 579 1.45 30.26 -5.51
C LYS A 579 0.83 31.54 -6.08
N GLY A 580 -0.13 31.40 -7.00
CA GLY A 580 -0.85 32.51 -7.59
C GLY A 580 -1.60 33.38 -6.58
N TYR A 581 -2.02 32.80 -5.46
CA TYR A 581 -2.64 33.51 -4.35
C TYR A 581 -1.65 33.96 -3.26
N GLY A 582 -0.34 33.92 -3.55
CA GLY A 582 0.71 34.46 -2.70
C GLY A 582 1.07 33.62 -1.47
N ASN A 583 0.75 32.34 -1.46
CA ASN A 583 1.09 31.44 -0.35
C ASN A 583 2.54 30.93 -0.47
N ASP A 584 3.15 30.59 0.67
CA ASP A 584 4.47 29.95 0.73
C ASP A 584 4.34 28.48 0.34
N VAL A 585 4.63 28.17 -0.90
CA VAL A 585 4.52 26.82 -1.46
C VAL A 585 5.78 26.44 -2.23
N CYS A 586 6.23 25.21 -2.03
CA CYS A 586 7.36 24.61 -2.74
C CYS A 586 6.87 23.43 -3.59
N LEU A 587 7.32 23.36 -4.83
CA LEU A 587 7.15 22.20 -5.69
C LEU A 587 8.47 21.43 -5.75
N ARG A 588 8.43 20.14 -5.45
CA ARG A 588 9.56 19.24 -5.63
C ARG A 588 9.18 18.13 -6.60
N LEU A 589 9.81 18.12 -7.77
CA LEU A 589 9.59 17.08 -8.80
C LEU A 589 10.75 16.09 -8.82
N GLU A 590 10.42 14.82 -8.84
CA GLU A 590 11.36 13.74 -9.06
C GLU A 590 11.28 13.28 -10.53
N THR A 591 12.43 13.09 -11.16
CA THR A 591 12.52 12.64 -12.56
C THR A 591 12.96 11.19 -12.71
N SER A 592 13.33 10.54 -11.60
CA SER A 592 13.76 9.14 -11.53
C SER A 592 12.86 8.28 -10.64
N SER A 593 11.70 8.79 -10.22
CA SER A 593 10.74 8.09 -9.39
C SER A 593 9.32 8.32 -9.88
N GLY A 594 8.48 7.29 -9.77
CA GLY A 594 7.04 7.33 -9.96
C GLY A 594 6.31 6.86 -8.70
N HIS A 595 5.02 6.49 -8.86
CA HIS A 595 4.18 6.10 -7.72
C HIS A 595 4.63 4.78 -7.07
N ALA A 596 5.15 3.85 -7.85
CA ALA A 596 5.64 2.55 -7.38
C ALA A 596 6.96 2.62 -6.59
N GLY A 597 7.56 3.81 -6.44
CA GLY A 597 8.79 4.03 -5.69
C GLY A 597 10.03 4.16 -6.58
N SER A 598 11.20 4.08 -5.98
CA SER A 598 12.48 4.20 -6.65
C SER A 598 13.58 3.52 -5.83
N SER A 599 14.84 3.73 -6.20
CA SER A 599 15.98 3.29 -5.38
C SER A 599 15.96 3.96 -4.00
N PRO A 600 16.48 3.31 -2.97
CA PRO A 600 16.56 3.88 -1.63
C PRO A 600 17.29 5.22 -1.58
N GLU A 601 18.29 5.44 -2.45
CA GLU A 601 19.03 6.69 -2.57
C GLU A 601 18.15 7.84 -3.05
N VAL A 602 17.33 7.61 -4.07
CA VAL A 602 16.38 8.60 -4.60
C VAL A 602 15.34 8.94 -3.54
N ILE A 603 14.79 7.93 -2.85
CA ILE A 603 13.80 8.15 -1.78
C ILE A 603 14.44 8.89 -0.59
N ALA A 604 15.66 8.56 -0.21
CA ALA A 604 16.37 9.25 0.88
C ALA A 604 16.59 10.72 0.56
N ARG A 605 16.92 11.07 -0.68
CA ARG A 605 17.03 12.47 -1.15
C ARG A 605 15.67 13.16 -1.10
N GLU A 606 14.61 12.53 -1.55
CA GLU A 606 13.25 13.09 -1.48
C GLU A 606 12.86 13.41 -0.03
N VAL A 607 13.08 12.47 0.88
CA VAL A 607 12.81 12.68 2.31
C VAL A 607 13.65 13.82 2.87
N ALA A 608 14.94 13.91 2.50
CA ALA A 608 15.80 14.98 2.95
C ALA A 608 15.32 16.37 2.49
N ASP A 609 14.85 16.49 1.25
CA ASP A 609 14.29 17.72 0.71
C ASP A 609 12.99 18.13 1.44
N VAL A 610 12.10 17.17 1.67
CA VAL A 610 10.84 17.40 2.41
C VAL A 610 11.12 17.85 3.84
N VAL A 611 12.02 17.15 4.54
CA VAL A 611 12.40 17.50 5.92
C VAL A 611 13.11 18.86 5.97
N ALA A 612 13.96 19.18 5.00
CA ALA A 612 14.62 20.49 4.91
C ALA A 612 13.61 21.64 4.77
N PHE A 613 12.57 21.45 3.96
CA PHE A 613 11.47 22.44 3.85
C PHE A 613 10.73 22.61 5.19
N ILE A 614 10.42 21.53 5.87
CA ILE A 614 9.73 21.55 7.17
C ILE A 614 10.57 22.31 8.21
N GLU A 615 11.85 21.98 8.33
CA GLU A 615 12.77 22.65 9.27
C GLU A 615 12.94 24.14 8.97
N GLU A 616 13.10 24.50 7.68
CA GLU A 616 13.18 25.91 7.25
C GLU A 616 11.91 26.67 7.62
N SER A 617 10.73 26.10 7.34
CA SER A 617 9.43 26.73 7.58
C SER A 617 9.16 26.95 9.07
N LEU A 618 9.43 25.95 9.92
CA LEU A 618 9.29 26.07 11.36
C LEU A 618 10.26 27.09 11.97
N SER A 619 11.49 27.16 11.45
CA SER A 619 12.49 28.13 11.91
C SER A 619 12.12 29.57 11.57
N LYS A 620 11.49 29.82 10.42
CA LYS A 620 10.96 31.14 10.04
C LYS A 620 9.82 31.59 10.97
N SER A 621 8.93 30.67 11.35
CA SER A 621 7.81 30.98 12.27
C SER A 621 8.27 31.39 13.66
N LEU A 622 9.42 30.89 14.13
CA LEU A 622 10.02 31.26 15.43
C LEU A 622 10.74 32.63 15.41
N ARG A 623 11.16 33.12 14.23
CA ARG A 623 11.85 34.43 14.08
C ARG A 623 10.87 35.56 13.79
N GLY A 624 9.66 35.28 13.38
CA GLY A 624 8.61 36.25 13.06
C GLY A 624 7.55 36.46 14.17
N SER A 625 7.66 35.71 15.27
CA SER A 625 6.92 35.88 16.50
C SER A 625 7.78 36.62 17.54
#